data_907f33258734f78771fabe8c6e64b14c
#
_entry.id   907f33258734f78771fabe8c6e64b14c
#
_cell.length_a   1.000
_cell.length_b   1.000
_cell.length_c   1.000
_cell.angle_alpha   90.00
_cell.angle_beta   90.00
_cell.angle_gamma   90.00
#
_symmetry.space_group_name_H-M   'P 1'
#
loop_
_entity.id
_entity.type
_entity.pdbx_description
1 polymer ?
#
loop_
_entity_poly.entity_id
_entity_poly.type
_entity_poly.pdbx_seq_one_letter_code
_entity_poly.pdbx_strand_id
1 'polypeptide(L)'
;IVLAHHRLRESGFFLPHIHETSTLMWDMRYAGPREAVFHAIVRKNLGCTHHMFGRDHAGVGNYYDTYAAHKVFESLPDLGIKSILTLEWWYCPVCQGVAYEGICGHRDQKQDLAGTVIRKIIDGGQEPAATTLRSEILEIVKECADRYNSGSAFVTPEYMENRSPVFSLPTLDGCRCSEHQLV
;
A
#
# COMPACT_ATOMS: atom_id res chain seq x y z
N ILE A 1 -7.29 -1.91 -4.20
CA ILE A 1 -6.00 -1.43 -4.78
C ILE A 1 -5.90 -1.88 -6.24
N VAL A 2 -5.95 -3.17 -6.56
CA VAL A 2 -5.78 -3.68 -7.94
C VAL A 2 -6.77 -3.03 -8.90
N LEU A 3 -8.07 -3.04 -8.57
CA LEU A 3 -9.12 -2.41 -9.39
C LEU A 3 -8.90 -0.89 -9.56
N ALA A 4 -8.41 -0.21 -8.53
CA ALA A 4 -8.07 1.21 -8.62
C ALA A 4 -6.95 1.47 -9.64
N HIS A 5 -5.91 0.65 -9.67
CA HIS A 5 -4.86 0.74 -10.68
C HIS A 5 -5.38 0.45 -12.09
N HIS A 6 -6.26 -0.55 -12.26
CA HIS A 6 -6.90 -0.82 -13.55
C HIS A 6 -7.72 0.38 -14.02
N ARG A 7 -8.54 0.96 -13.16
CA ARG A 7 -9.35 2.14 -13.50
C ARG A 7 -8.48 3.33 -13.90
N LEU A 8 -7.39 3.59 -13.19
CA LEU A 8 -6.45 4.66 -13.54
C LEU A 8 -5.73 4.42 -14.88
N ARG A 9 -5.49 3.16 -15.24
CA ARG A 9 -4.96 2.81 -16.56
C ARG A 9 -5.99 3.02 -17.66
N GLU A 10 -7.22 2.56 -17.46
CA GLU A 10 -8.32 2.72 -18.42
C GLU A 10 -8.69 4.19 -18.67
N SER A 11 -8.62 5.04 -17.64
CA SER A 11 -8.86 6.47 -17.74
C SER A 11 -7.71 7.25 -18.41
N GLY A 12 -6.60 6.56 -18.75
CA GLY A 12 -5.42 7.19 -19.36
C GLY A 12 -4.55 7.98 -18.37
N PHE A 13 -4.82 7.87 -17.06
CA PHE A 13 -3.96 8.49 -16.05
C PHE A 13 -2.56 7.86 -16.04
N PHE A 14 -2.48 6.54 -16.14
CA PHE A 14 -1.23 5.84 -16.34
C PHE A 14 -0.98 5.57 -17.82
N LEU A 15 0.21 5.93 -18.29
CA LEU A 15 0.61 5.70 -19.66
C LEU A 15 0.85 4.19 -19.90
N PRO A 16 0.17 3.56 -20.89
CA PRO A 16 0.19 2.10 -21.07
C PRO A 16 1.58 1.50 -21.32
N HIS A 17 2.51 2.29 -21.86
CA HIS A 17 3.88 1.83 -22.19
C HIS A 17 4.88 2.05 -21.03
N ILE A 18 4.46 2.75 -19.96
CA ILE A 18 5.32 3.10 -18.85
C ILE A 18 4.88 2.41 -17.56
N HIS A 19 3.57 2.19 -17.42
CA HIS A 19 2.98 1.63 -16.20
C HIS A 19 2.45 0.22 -16.43
N GLU A 20 2.90 -0.72 -15.61
CA GLU A 20 2.37 -2.08 -15.53
C GLU A 20 1.94 -2.38 -14.09
N THR A 21 0.81 -3.04 -13.94
CA THR A 21 0.30 -3.47 -12.64
C THR A 21 0.36 -4.99 -12.55
N SER A 22 1.14 -5.49 -11.61
CA SER A 22 1.24 -6.91 -11.30
C SER A 22 0.89 -7.16 -9.84
N THR A 23 0.35 -8.33 -9.56
CA THR A 23 -0.03 -8.75 -8.20
C THR A 23 1.00 -9.72 -7.66
N LEU A 24 1.56 -9.42 -6.51
CA LEU A 24 2.41 -10.34 -5.76
C LEU A 24 1.61 -10.85 -4.56
N MET A 25 1.42 -12.16 -4.48
CA MET A 25 0.85 -12.80 -3.31
C MET A 25 1.87 -12.76 -2.18
N TRP A 26 1.55 -12.02 -1.15
CA TRP A 26 2.46 -11.76 -0.04
C TRP A 26 1.72 -11.67 1.27
N ASP A 27 2.18 -12.43 2.26
CA ASP A 27 1.68 -12.38 3.61
C ASP A 27 2.57 -11.44 4.45
N MET A 28 2.10 -10.21 4.68
CA MET A 28 2.82 -9.19 5.43
C MET A 28 3.03 -9.63 6.88
N ARG A 29 4.28 -9.57 7.35
CA ARG A 29 4.66 -9.87 8.74
C ARG A 29 4.86 -8.64 9.60
N TYR A 30 4.87 -7.46 9.00
CA TYR A 30 5.09 -6.17 9.67
C TYR A 30 6.39 -6.15 10.51
N ALA A 31 7.43 -6.77 9.98
CA ALA A 31 8.74 -6.87 10.62
C ALA A 31 9.65 -5.64 10.36
N GLY A 32 9.06 -4.52 9.92
CA GLY A 32 9.73 -3.24 9.73
C GLY A 32 10.95 -3.31 8.82
N PRO A 33 12.14 -2.88 9.30
CA PRO A 33 13.35 -2.82 8.49
C PRO A 33 13.74 -4.17 7.85
N ARG A 34 13.57 -5.28 8.56
CA ARG A 34 13.89 -6.61 8.02
C ARG A 34 12.98 -6.99 6.86
N GLU A 35 11.71 -6.70 6.98
CA GLU A 35 10.75 -6.96 5.92
C GLU A 35 10.96 -6.02 4.72
N ALA A 36 11.38 -4.77 4.96
CA ALA A 36 11.75 -3.85 3.89
C ALA A 36 12.91 -4.41 3.03
N VAL A 37 13.95 -4.95 3.65
CA VAL A 37 15.07 -5.62 2.96
C VAL A 37 14.57 -6.83 2.16
N PHE A 38 13.71 -7.65 2.75
CA PHE A 38 13.13 -8.81 2.09
C PHE A 38 12.27 -8.39 0.88
N HIS A 39 11.49 -7.32 1.00
CA HIS A 39 10.72 -6.74 -0.11
C HIS A 39 11.63 -6.29 -1.26
N ALA A 40 12.78 -5.70 -0.95
CA ALA A 40 13.76 -5.33 -1.98
C ALA A 40 14.28 -6.55 -2.74
N ILE A 41 14.71 -7.59 -2.00
CA ILE A 41 15.25 -8.83 -2.59
C ILE A 41 14.22 -9.53 -3.47
N VAL A 42 12.98 -9.65 -3.01
CA VAL A 42 11.90 -10.26 -3.81
C VAL A 42 11.68 -9.50 -5.11
N ARG A 43 11.60 -8.17 -5.06
CA ARG A 43 11.41 -7.34 -6.26
C ARG A 43 12.58 -7.39 -7.21
N LYS A 44 13.81 -7.44 -6.69
CA LYS A 44 15.00 -7.73 -7.50
C LYS A 44 14.86 -9.05 -8.25
N ASN A 45 14.46 -10.11 -7.55
CA ASN A 45 14.29 -11.44 -8.14
C ASN A 45 13.17 -11.48 -9.21
N LEU A 46 12.22 -10.53 -9.13
CA LEU A 46 11.20 -10.31 -10.14
C LEU A 46 11.65 -9.39 -11.29
N GLY A 47 12.93 -8.99 -11.31
CA GLY A 47 13.49 -8.17 -12.39
C GLY A 47 13.46 -6.67 -12.14
N CYS A 48 13.02 -6.20 -10.98
CA CYS A 48 13.05 -4.78 -10.66
C CYS A 48 14.48 -4.28 -10.43
N THR A 49 14.82 -3.14 -10.98
CA THR A 49 16.10 -2.45 -10.76
C THR A 49 16.06 -1.44 -9.61
N HIS A 50 14.88 -0.97 -9.27
CA HIS A 50 14.62 0.01 -8.23
C HIS A 50 13.40 -0.38 -7.40
N HIS A 51 13.39 -0.03 -6.11
CA HIS A 51 12.21 -0.17 -5.24
C HIS A 51 12.06 1.07 -4.37
N MET A 52 10.82 1.55 -4.28
CA MET A 52 10.48 2.73 -3.47
C MET A 52 10.05 2.30 -2.06
N PHE A 53 10.62 2.96 -1.06
CA PHE A 53 10.29 2.79 0.35
C PHE A 53 9.73 4.10 0.89
N GLY A 54 8.49 4.08 1.31
CA GLY A 54 7.84 5.21 1.95
C GLY A 54 8.16 5.30 3.44
N ARG A 55 7.58 6.31 4.08
CA ARG A 55 7.55 6.46 5.52
C ARG A 55 6.95 5.20 6.17
N ASP A 56 7.55 4.74 7.28
CA ASP A 56 7.06 3.61 8.07
C ASP A 56 6.82 2.33 7.25
N HIS A 57 7.75 2.03 6.31
CA HIS A 57 7.62 0.87 5.43
C HIS A 57 7.64 -0.44 6.22
N ALA A 58 6.58 -1.24 6.08
CA ALA A 58 6.37 -2.50 6.79
C ALA A 58 6.40 -2.39 8.32
N GLY A 59 6.17 -1.19 8.86
CA GLY A 59 6.01 -0.97 10.29
C GLY A 59 4.61 -1.31 10.79
N VAL A 60 4.45 -1.40 12.11
CA VAL A 60 3.18 -1.60 12.79
C VAL A 60 3.12 -0.72 14.04
N GLY A 61 2.04 0.03 14.18
CA GLY A 61 1.87 0.96 15.30
C GLY A 61 3.08 1.89 15.43
N ASN A 62 3.67 1.94 16.63
CA ASN A 62 4.88 2.72 16.92
C ASN A 62 6.06 1.83 17.32
N TYR A 63 6.07 0.55 16.89
CA TYR A 63 7.11 -0.39 17.26
C TYR A 63 8.48 -0.07 16.67
N TYR A 64 8.50 0.46 15.45
CA TYR A 64 9.70 0.91 14.76
C TYR A 64 9.70 2.42 14.58
N ASP A 65 10.89 3.03 14.56
CA ASP A 65 11.03 4.42 14.16
C ASP A 65 10.50 4.62 12.73
N THR A 66 9.89 5.77 12.48
CA THR A 66 9.26 6.12 11.19
C THR A 66 10.15 5.86 9.98
N TYR A 67 11.46 6.06 10.10
CA TYR A 67 12.43 5.85 9.03
C TYR A 67 13.42 4.72 9.32
N ALA A 68 13.08 3.79 10.21
CA ALA A 68 13.96 2.65 10.51
C ALA A 68 14.27 1.81 9.28
N ALA A 69 13.30 1.64 8.36
CA ALA A 69 13.52 0.96 7.09
C ALA A 69 14.52 1.71 6.18
N HIS A 70 14.54 3.05 6.19
CA HIS A 70 15.53 3.82 5.43
C HIS A 70 16.93 3.62 5.98
N LYS A 71 17.08 3.74 7.30
CA LYS A 71 18.38 3.61 7.98
C LYS A 71 19.05 2.25 7.74
N VAL A 72 18.29 1.16 7.62
CA VAL A 72 18.87 -0.15 7.37
C VAL A 72 19.56 -0.21 6.01
N PHE A 73 19.01 0.42 4.98
CA PHE A 73 19.61 0.42 3.64
C PHE A 73 20.93 1.20 3.57
N GLU A 74 21.18 2.16 4.46
CA GLU A 74 22.45 2.90 4.54
C GLU A 74 23.61 2.00 5.01
N SER A 75 23.32 0.94 5.76
CA SER A 75 24.30 0.03 6.34
C SER A 75 24.47 -1.29 5.57
N LEU A 76 23.64 -1.55 4.59
CA LEU A 76 23.67 -2.81 3.84
C LEU A 76 24.67 -2.74 2.67
N PRO A 77 25.26 -3.90 2.30
CA PRO A 77 25.98 -4.01 1.04
C PRO A 77 25.03 -3.80 -0.15
N ASP A 78 25.60 -3.63 -1.34
CA ASP A 78 24.80 -3.54 -2.56
C ASP A 78 23.97 -4.82 -2.76
N LEU A 79 22.66 -4.68 -2.72
CA LEU A 79 21.71 -5.78 -2.92
C LEU A 79 21.43 -6.04 -4.40
N GLY A 80 22.00 -5.24 -5.32
CA GLY A 80 21.71 -5.29 -6.76
C GLY A 80 20.31 -4.75 -7.09
N ILE A 81 19.73 -3.94 -6.22
CA ILE A 81 18.52 -3.17 -6.43
C ILE A 81 18.67 -1.82 -5.72
N LYS A 82 18.35 -0.72 -6.41
CA LYS A 82 18.46 0.62 -5.83
C LYS A 82 17.24 0.97 -4.99
N SER A 83 17.47 1.41 -3.77
CA SER A 83 16.42 1.90 -2.87
C SER A 83 16.12 3.37 -3.16
N ILE A 84 14.85 3.67 -3.45
CA ILE A 84 14.35 5.05 -3.55
C ILE A 84 13.66 5.34 -2.22
N LEU A 85 14.32 6.09 -1.37
CA LEU A 85 13.84 6.43 -0.02
C LEU A 85 13.03 7.73 -0.08
N THR A 86 11.72 7.63 0.17
CA THR A 86 10.82 8.78 0.09
C THR A 86 10.43 9.27 1.47
N LEU A 87 10.44 10.57 1.66
CA LEU A 87 9.98 11.23 2.88
C LEU A 87 8.44 11.26 2.94
N GLU A 88 7.92 11.79 4.04
CA GLU A 88 6.49 12.02 4.21
C GLU A 88 5.97 13.02 3.18
N TRP A 89 4.86 12.68 2.54
CA TRP A 89 4.14 13.56 1.63
C TRP A 89 2.83 14.03 2.26
N TRP A 90 2.45 15.27 1.97
CA TRP A 90 1.20 15.88 2.42
C TRP A 90 0.60 16.79 1.36
N TYR A 91 -0.66 17.12 1.50
CA TYR A 91 -1.24 18.20 0.73
C TYR A 91 -1.02 19.53 1.45
N CYS A 92 -0.46 20.50 0.74
CA CYS A 92 -0.26 21.85 1.25
C CYS A 92 -1.34 22.79 0.69
N PRO A 93 -2.26 23.33 1.51
CA PRO A 93 -3.30 24.24 1.04
C PRO A 93 -2.74 25.59 0.59
N VAL A 94 -1.58 25.99 1.09
CA VAL A 94 -0.91 27.24 0.67
C VAL A 94 -0.30 27.09 -0.72
N CYS A 95 0.40 25.99 -0.98
CA CYS A 95 0.98 25.68 -2.29
C CYS A 95 -0.07 25.10 -3.27
N GLN A 96 -1.25 24.75 -2.79
CA GLN A 96 -2.32 24.09 -3.54
C GLN A 96 -1.88 22.80 -4.25
N GLY A 97 -1.03 22.00 -3.59
CA GLY A 97 -0.48 20.78 -4.18
C GLY A 97 0.10 19.82 -3.19
N VAL A 98 0.48 18.64 -3.70
CA VAL A 98 1.20 17.63 -2.93
C VAL A 98 2.64 18.08 -2.75
N ALA A 99 3.11 18.00 -1.53
CA ALA A 99 4.41 18.51 -1.12
C ALA A 99 5.12 17.58 -0.13
N TYR A 100 6.40 17.79 0.06
CA TYR A 100 7.20 17.17 1.09
C TYR A 100 8.21 18.18 1.65
N GLU A 101 8.91 17.83 2.70
CA GLU A 101 9.84 18.71 3.43
C GLU A 101 10.90 19.41 2.55
N GLY A 102 11.35 18.74 1.49
CA GLY A 102 12.37 19.29 0.59
C GLY A 102 11.88 20.38 -0.37
N ILE A 103 10.57 20.57 -0.52
CA ILE A 103 9.99 21.55 -1.48
C ILE A 103 8.98 22.50 -0.84
N CYS A 104 8.58 22.31 0.41
CA CYS A 104 7.54 23.11 1.04
C CYS A 104 7.86 23.43 2.50
N GLY A 105 7.89 24.73 2.83
CA GLY A 105 8.09 25.22 4.20
C GLY A 105 6.83 25.30 5.07
N HIS A 106 5.63 24.95 4.55
CA HIS A 106 4.35 25.12 5.26
C HIS A 106 3.90 23.84 5.97
N ARG A 107 4.83 23.19 6.70
CA ARG A 107 4.56 21.91 7.38
C ARG A 107 3.49 22.01 8.48
N ASP A 108 3.38 23.15 9.11
CA ASP A 108 2.39 23.45 10.14
C ASP A 108 0.95 23.49 9.63
N GLN A 109 0.77 23.70 8.31
CA GLN A 109 -0.52 23.75 7.64
C GLN A 109 -0.81 22.49 6.79
N LYS A 110 0.02 21.45 6.94
CA LYS A 110 -0.13 20.23 6.17
C LYS A 110 -1.48 19.54 6.41
N GLN A 111 -2.04 18.98 5.34
CA GLN A 111 -3.15 18.05 5.41
C GLN A 111 -2.61 16.64 5.12
N ASP A 112 -2.80 15.74 6.07
CA ASP A 112 -2.30 14.37 5.98
C ASP A 112 -3.02 13.60 4.87
N LEU A 113 -2.22 12.94 4.02
CA LEU A 113 -2.70 12.03 2.98
C LEU A 113 -2.66 10.55 3.46
N ALA A 114 -2.61 10.34 4.78
CA ALA A 114 -2.52 9.00 5.34
C ALA A 114 -3.78 8.18 5.05
N GLY A 115 -3.61 6.95 4.60
CA GLY A 115 -4.72 6.05 4.29
C GLY A 115 -5.68 5.82 5.46
N THR A 116 -5.20 5.90 6.70
CA THR A 116 -6.02 5.82 7.91
C THR A 116 -6.99 6.99 8.04
N VAL A 117 -6.58 8.20 7.65
CA VAL A 117 -7.45 9.39 7.66
C VAL A 117 -8.53 9.25 6.58
N ILE A 118 -8.14 8.87 5.37
CA ILE A 118 -9.07 8.64 4.25
C ILE A 118 -10.12 7.59 4.62
N ARG A 119 -9.70 6.47 5.21
CA ARG A 119 -10.63 5.42 5.66
C ARG A 119 -11.65 5.95 6.67
N LYS A 120 -11.22 6.68 7.69
CA LYS A 120 -12.12 7.26 8.68
C LYS A 120 -13.14 8.23 8.07
N ILE A 121 -12.76 9.01 7.07
CA ILE A 121 -13.68 9.92 6.36
C ILE A 121 -14.74 9.10 5.63
N ILE A 122 -14.35 8.08 4.89
CA ILE A 122 -15.26 7.23 4.12
C ILE A 122 -16.16 6.40 5.04
N ASP A 123 -15.62 5.79 6.08
CA ASP A 123 -16.38 5.01 7.08
C ASP A 123 -17.39 5.89 7.84
N GLY A 124 -17.09 7.18 7.99
CA GLY A 124 -18.01 8.18 8.52
C GLY A 124 -19.09 8.66 7.53
N GLY A 125 -19.17 8.05 6.34
CA GLY A 125 -20.15 8.43 5.30
C GLY A 125 -19.84 9.76 4.59
N GLN A 126 -18.62 10.27 4.76
CA GLN A 126 -18.17 11.51 4.10
C GLN A 126 -17.31 11.20 2.88
N GLU A 127 -17.26 12.14 1.94
CA GLU A 127 -16.39 12.02 0.77
C GLU A 127 -15.08 12.77 1.03
N PRO A 128 -13.92 12.12 0.84
CA PRO A 128 -12.64 12.81 0.86
C PRO A 128 -12.56 13.86 -0.25
N ALA A 129 -11.86 14.95 -0.02
CA ALA A 129 -11.60 15.92 -1.07
C ALA A 129 -10.90 15.26 -2.28
N ALA A 130 -11.24 15.67 -3.49
CA ALA A 130 -10.66 15.12 -4.73
C ALA A 130 -9.12 15.27 -4.79
N THR A 131 -8.57 16.24 -4.06
CA THR A 131 -7.11 16.41 -3.87
C THR A 131 -6.47 15.31 -3.01
N THR A 132 -7.28 14.64 -2.18
CA THR A 132 -6.84 13.57 -1.28
C THR A 132 -7.08 12.19 -1.88
N LEU A 133 -8.25 11.99 -2.48
CA LEU A 133 -8.62 10.77 -3.17
C LEU A 133 -9.40 11.12 -4.43
N ARG A 134 -8.93 10.65 -5.58
CA ARG A 134 -9.60 10.86 -6.86
C ARG A 134 -11.00 10.26 -6.85
N SER A 135 -11.93 10.95 -7.49
CA SER A 135 -13.34 10.52 -7.59
C SER A 135 -13.48 9.12 -8.17
N GLU A 136 -12.72 8.80 -9.22
CA GLU A 136 -12.74 7.49 -9.89
C GLU A 136 -12.29 6.36 -8.96
N ILE A 137 -11.39 6.67 -8.01
CA ILE A 137 -10.94 5.70 -7.00
C ILE A 137 -11.97 5.57 -5.88
N LEU A 138 -12.61 6.66 -5.47
CA LEU A 138 -13.68 6.63 -4.49
C LEU A 138 -14.87 5.79 -4.98
N GLU A 139 -15.24 5.91 -6.26
CA GLU A 139 -16.27 5.07 -6.90
C GLU A 139 -15.93 3.58 -6.81
N ILE A 140 -14.69 3.19 -7.13
CA ILE A 140 -14.22 1.80 -6.98
C ILE A 140 -14.31 1.32 -5.53
N VAL A 141 -13.96 2.16 -4.56
CA VAL A 141 -14.04 1.78 -3.14
C VAL A 141 -15.49 1.54 -2.74
N LYS A 142 -16.42 2.41 -3.14
CA LYS A 142 -17.87 2.26 -2.90
C LYS A 142 -18.42 1.01 -3.59
N GLU A 143 -18.13 0.82 -4.87
CA GLU A 143 -18.54 -0.36 -5.63
C GLU A 143 -18.05 -1.66 -4.99
N CYS A 144 -16.82 -1.71 -4.50
CA CYS A 144 -16.28 -2.88 -3.81
C CYS A 144 -17.02 -3.14 -2.48
N ALA A 145 -17.35 -2.11 -1.72
CA ALA A 145 -18.11 -2.24 -0.48
C ALA A 145 -19.50 -2.82 -0.74
N ASP A 146 -20.22 -2.31 -1.72
CA ASP A 146 -21.54 -2.77 -2.11
C ASP A 146 -21.51 -4.21 -2.63
N ARG A 147 -20.56 -4.52 -3.52
CA ARG A 147 -20.45 -5.82 -4.17
C ARG A 147 -20.12 -6.95 -3.20
N TYR A 148 -19.25 -6.68 -2.25
CA TYR A 148 -18.78 -7.68 -1.30
C TYR A 148 -19.52 -7.63 0.04
N ASN A 149 -20.52 -6.78 0.14
CA ASN A 149 -21.42 -6.65 1.29
C ASN A 149 -20.67 -6.57 2.62
N SER A 150 -19.54 -5.83 2.62
CA SER A 150 -18.68 -5.70 3.79
C SER A 150 -19.24 -4.75 4.85
N GLY A 151 -20.32 -4.02 4.56
CA GLY A 151 -20.88 -2.99 5.43
C GLY A 151 -19.96 -1.78 5.67
N SER A 152 -18.75 -1.82 5.13
CA SER A 152 -17.72 -0.78 5.18
C SER A 152 -17.07 -0.66 3.82
N ALA A 153 -16.56 0.51 3.49
CA ALA A 153 -15.75 0.74 2.30
C ALA A 153 -14.43 -0.07 2.31
N PHE A 154 -14.11 -0.70 3.43
CA PHE A 154 -12.89 -1.47 3.61
C PHE A 154 -13.19 -2.82 4.24
N VAL A 155 -12.30 -3.77 3.98
CA VAL A 155 -12.39 -5.11 4.52
C VAL A 155 -12.30 -5.07 6.05
N THR A 156 -13.31 -5.63 6.72
CA THR A 156 -13.34 -5.76 8.18
C THR A 156 -12.74 -7.09 8.64
N PRO A 157 -12.32 -7.23 9.92
CA PRO A 157 -11.87 -8.51 10.46
C PRO A 157 -12.93 -9.62 10.28
N GLU A 158 -14.20 -9.33 10.54
CA GLU A 158 -15.30 -10.29 10.40
C GLU A 158 -15.49 -10.77 8.95
N TYR A 159 -15.31 -9.86 7.99
CA TYR A 159 -15.33 -10.23 6.58
C TYR A 159 -14.14 -11.16 6.24
N MET A 160 -12.95 -10.89 6.77
CA MET A 160 -11.77 -11.73 6.52
C MET A 160 -11.93 -13.13 7.09
N GLU A 161 -12.54 -13.26 8.26
CA GLU A 161 -12.79 -14.55 8.91
C GLU A 161 -13.83 -15.40 8.15
N ASN A 162 -14.85 -14.75 7.58
CA ASN A 162 -15.99 -15.43 6.98
C ASN A 162 -15.94 -15.52 5.44
N ARG A 163 -14.96 -14.89 4.79
CA ARG A 163 -14.87 -14.91 3.32
C ARG A 163 -14.41 -16.26 2.80
N SER A 164 -14.98 -16.67 1.67
CA SER A 164 -14.41 -17.79 0.91
C SER A 164 -13.02 -17.45 0.41
N PRO A 165 -12.06 -18.38 0.42
CA PRO A 165 -10.75 -18.18 -0.18
C PRO A 165 -10.90 -17.78 -1.65
N VAL A 166 -10.18 -16.72 -2.06
CA VAL A 166 -10.16 -16.27 -3.47
C VAL A 166 -9.44 -17.28 -4.36
N PHE A 167 -8.54 -18.06 -3.77
CA PHE A 167 -7.80 -19.13 -4.43
C PHE A 167 -7.90 -20.41 -3.60
N SER A 168 -8.34 -21.50 -4.22
CA SER A 168 -8.01 -22.82 -3.72
C SER A 168 -6.61 -23.14 -4.20
N LEU A 169 -5.68 -23.37 -3.28
CA LEU A 169 -4.40 -23.96 -3.65
C LEU A 169 -4.68 -25.34 -4.25
N PRO A 170 -4.07 -25.69 -5.42
CA PRO A 170 -4.19 -27.04 -5.91
C PRO A 170 -3.67 -27.98 -4.80
N THR A 171 -4.50 -28.93 -4.40
CA THR A 171 -4.05 -30.04 -3.56
C THR A 171 -3.03 -30.80 -4.37
N LEU A 172 -1.75 -30.70 -4.01
CA LEU A 172 -0.75 -31.62 -4.51
C LEU A 172 -1.06 -32.97 -3.88
N ASP A 173 -1.65 -33.88 -4.67
CA ASP A 173 -1.88 -35.25 -4.24
C ASP A 173 -0.52 -35.83 -3.80
N GLY A 174 -0.41 -36.12 -2.49
CA GLY A 174 0.80 -36.68 -1.90
C GLY A 174 1.59 -35.78 -0.93
N CYS A 175 1.30 -34.52 -0.80
CA CYS A 175 1.91 -33.68 0.24
C CYS A 175 1.10 -33.79 1.55
N ARG A 176 1.56 -34.63 2.47
CA ARG A 176 1.09 -34.63 3.87
C ARG A 176 1.68 -33.44 4.61
N CYS A 177 1.31 -32.26 4.27
CA CYS A 177 1.47 -31.12 5.15
C CYS A 177 0.29 -31.18 6.13
N SER A 178 0.59 -31.57 7.38
CA SER A 178 -0.36 -31.51 8.48
C SER A 178 -0.98 -30.12 8.52
N GLU A 179 -2.31 -30.10 8.70
CA GLU A 179 -3.14 -28.94 8.92
C GLU A 179 -2.53 -28.05 10.01
N HIS A 180 -1.75 -27.07 9.64
CA HIS A 180 -1.53 -25.91 10.46
C HIS A 180 -2.50 -24.84 9.99
N GLN A 181 -3.59 -24.70 10.76
CA GLN A 181 -4.48 -23.56 10.74
C GLN A 181 -3.63 -22.28 10.72
N LEU A 182 -3.70 -21.57 9.62
CA LEU A 182 -3.25 -20.20 9.55
C LEU A 182 -4.27 -19.34 10.28
N VAL A 183 -3.94 -18.96 11.50
CA VAL A 183 -4.62 -17.90 12.26
C VAL A 183 -4.16 -16.56 11.71
#